data_20f269b9cf48ebb984b05c2280fcc7b6
#
_entry.id   20f269b9cf48ebb984b05c2280fcc7b6
#
_cell.length_a   1.000
_cell.length_b   1.000
_cell.length_c   1.000
_cell.angle_alpha   90.00
_cell.angle_beta   90.00
_cell.angle_gamma   90.00
#
_symmetry.space_group_name_H-M   'P 1'
#
loop_
_entity.id
_entity.type
_entity.pdbx_description
1 polymer ?
#
loop_
_entity_poly.entity_id
_entity_poly.type
_entity_poly.pdbx_seq_one_letter_code
_entity_poly.pdbx_strand_id
1 'polypeptide(L)'
;MIEPTRIGFSTTDALLSRLIRRITGSKVSHAFLVYFDVDFDREMVMEAVGAGFRIVPLDKFAKHNRIVAIVRPRHPIDEGLRAAVDWLGEGYDAPGLVGMALLLAFRALRRRARRARNLLASRRALFCSEAVARACRACRYPGFDRDPEATTPQDLYAFFLAEQVGAPSAPAAFA
;
A
#
# COMPACT_ATOMS: atom_id res chain seq x y z
N MET A 1 -16.84 16.35 10.70
CA MET A 1 -15.37 16.26 10.75
C MET A 1 -14.97 15.20 9.75
N ILE A 2 -14.18 15.50 8.71
CA ILE A 2 -13.77 14.53 7.70
C ILE A 2 -12.80 13.55 8.37
N GLU A 3 -13.07 12.25 8.29
CA GLU A 3 -12.15 11.25 8.82
C GLU A 3 -10.82 11.29 8.03
N PRO A 4 -9.67 11.25 8.72
CA PRO A 4 -8.38 11.29 8.05
C PRO A 4 -8.15 10.03 7.23
N THR A 5 -7.44 10.18 6.12
CA THR A 5 -7.03 9.05 5.27
C THR A 5 -6.21 8.02 6.07
N ARG A 6 -6.53 6.74 5.89
CA ARG A 6 -5.87 5.60 6.52
C ARG A 6 -5.18 4.73 5.49
N ILE A 7 -4.25 3.90 5.94
CA ILE A 7 -3.56 2.92 5.09
C ILE A 7 -4.06 1.53 5.46
N GLY A 8 -4.55 0.80 4.46
CA GLY A 8 -5.02 -0.56 4.61
C GLY A 8 -4.00 -1.58 4.11
N PHE A 9 -3.98 -2.73 4.76
CA PHE A 9 -3.17 -3.89 4.40
C PHE A 9 -4.04 -5.13 4.32
N SER A 10 -3.92 -5.88 3.23
CA SER A 10 -4.70 -7.09 3.04
C SER A 10 -3.88 -8.23 2.43
N THR A 11 -4.53 -9.38 2.35
CA THR A 11 -4.03 -10.56 1.67
C THR A 11 -5.20 -11.31 1.02
N THR A 12 -4.88 -12.15 0.03
CA THR A 12 -5.82 -13.07 -0.60
C THR A 12 -5.20 -14.46 -0.70
N ASP A 13 -6.01 -15.45 -1.04
CA ASP A 13 -5.54 -16.81 -1.30
C ASP A 13 -5.11 -17.04 -2.76
N ALA A 14 -5.11 -15.99 -3.59
CA ALA A 14 -4.60 -16.04 -4.95
C ALA A 14 -3.12 -16.48 -4.97
N LEU A 15 -2.73 -17.22 -6.02
CA LEU A 15 -1.36 -17.74 -6.17
C LEU A 15 -0.30 -16.65 -6.04
N LEU A 16 -0.53 -15.50 -6.67
CA LEU A 16 0.38 -14.36 -6.62
C LEU A 16 0.53 -13.80 -5.20
N SER A 17 -0.58 -13.65 -4.47
CA SER A 17 -0.58 -13.22 -3.08
C SER A 17 0.21 -14.18 -2.19
N ARG A 18 0.02 -15.50 -2.38
CA ARG A 18 0.78 -16.53 -1.66
C ARG A 18 2.27 -16.47 -1.98
N LEU A 19 2.61 -16.27 -3.26
CA LEU A 19 3.99 -16.15 -3.71
C LEU A 19 4.68 -14.92 -3.10
N ILE A 20 4.04 -13.75 -3.15
CA ILE A 20 4.56 -12.52 -2.53
C ILE A 20 4.84 -12.78 -1.05
N ARG A 21 3.86 -13.28 -0.30
CA ARG A 21 4.04 -13.57 1.14
C ARG A 21 5.16 -14.55 1.42
N ARG A 22 5.29 -15.60 0.60
CA ARG A 22 6.33 -16.62 0.78
C ARG A 22 7.74 -16.06 0.52
N ILE A 23 7.89 -15.23 -0.53
CA ILE A 23 9.18 -14.63 -0.89
C ILE A 23 9.58 -13.54 0.11
N THR A 24 8.62 -12.75 0.56
CA THR A 24 8.88 -11.61 1.47
C THR A 24 8.87 -11.99 2.94
N GLY A 25 8.41 -13.21 3.29
CA GLY A 25 8.13 -13.58 4.69
C GLY A 25 7.00 -12.75 5.31
N SER A 26 6.15 -12.16 4.49
CA SER A 26 5.15 -11.17 4.88
C SER A 26 3.82 -11.78 5.31
N LYS A 27 3.13 -11.09 6.23
CA LYS A 27 1.72 -11.36 6.56
C LYS A 27 0.76 -10.70 5.56
N VAL A 28 1.23 -9.72 4.80
CA VAL A 28 0.45 -8.91 3.85
C VAL A 28 1.01 -9.04 2.44
N SER A 29 0.14 -8.91 1.44
CA SER A 29 0.51 -8.95 0.02
C SER A 29 -0.03 -7.76 -0.77
N HIS A 30 -0.82 -6.91 -0.12
CA HIS A 30 -1.47 -5.76 -0.74
C HIS A 30 -1.53 -4.60 0.23
N ALA A 31 -1.37 -3.37 -0.30
CA ALA A 31 -1.50 -2.11 0.43
C ALA A 31 -2.41 -1.16 -0.36
N PHE A 32 -3.20 -0.34 0.33
CA PHE A 32 -4.19 0.54 -0.25
C PHE A 32 -4.47 1.73 0.65
N LEU A 33 -5.08 2.79 0.09
CA LEU A 33 -5.57 3.94 0.86
C LEU A 33 -7.03 3.71 1.21
N VAL A 34 -7.44 4.16 2.40
CA VAL A 34 -8.83 4.12 2.89
C VAL A 34 -9.22 5.53 3.30
N TYR A 35 -10.37 6.00 2.82
CA TYR A 35 -10.90 7.30 3.16
C TYR A 35 -12.43 7.24 3.24
N PHE A 36 -13.02 8.17 3.99
CA PHE A 36 -14.48 8.34 4.01
C PHE A 36 -14.89 9.34 2.94
N ASP A 37 -15.79 8.90 2.07
CA ASP A 37 -16.36 9.75 1.04
C ASP A 37 -17.70 10.32 1.55
N VAL A 38 -17.75 11.65 1.69
CA VAL A 38 -18.90 12.34 2.28
C VAL A 38 -20.11 12.34 1.33
N ASP A 39 -19.86 12.38 0.02
CA ASP A 39 -20.94 12.42 -0.97
C ASP A 39 -21.63 11.06 -1.12
N PHE A 40 -20.85 9.99 -0.94
CA PHE A 40 -21.37 8.61 -0.95
C PHE A 40 -21.73 8.09 0.43
N ASP A 41 -21.46 8.85 1.50
CA ASP A 41 -21.66 8.45 2.91
C ASP A 41 -21.11 7.06 3.23
N ARG A 42 -19.86 6.80 2.80
CA ARG A 42 -19.23 5.48 2.99
C ARG A 42 -17.71 5.50 2.89
N GLU A 43 -17.11 4.47 3.45
CA GLU A 43 -15.67 4.22 3.31
C GLU A 43 -15.32 3.70 1.93
N MET A 44 -14.31 4.28 1.33
CA MET A 44 -13.77 3.94 0.02
C MET A 44 -12.32 3.45 0.13
N VAL A 45 -11.98 2.56 -0.76
CA VAL A 45 -10.62 2.06 -0.97
C VAL A 45 -10.11 2.58 -2.30
N MET A 46 -8.92 3.17 -2.29
CA MET A 46 -8.18 3.53 -3.51
C MET A 46 -6.98 2.59 -3.62
N GLU A 47 -6.92 1.82 -4.70
CA GLU A 47 -5.97 0.70 -4.85
C GLU A 47 -5.47 0.51 -6.29
N ALA A 48 -4.26 -0.03 -6.43
CA ALA A 48 -3.75 -0.56 -7.69
C ALA A 48 -3.97 -2.08 -7.76
N VAL A 49 -4.66 -2.54 -8.79
CA VAL A 49 -4.95 -3.95 -9.07
C VAL A 49 -4.62 -4.28 -10.52
N GLY A 50 -4.68 -5.56 -10.89
CA GLY A 50 -4.37 -6.00 -12.27
C GLY A 50 -5.14 -5.28 -13.37
N ALA A 51 -6.30 -4.72 -13.07
CA ALA A 51 -7.11 -3.91 -13.99
C ALA A 51 -6.75 -2.42 -14.02
N GLY A 52 -5.82 -1.96 -13.20
CA GLY A 52 -5.39 -0.57 -13.08
C GLY A 52 -5.61 0.02 -11.69
N PHE A 53 -5.45 1.35 -11.58
CA PHE A 53 -5.69 2.08 -10.36
C PHE A 53 -7.16 2.50 -10.28
N ARG A 54 -7.83 2.17 -9.16
CA ARG A 54 -9.29 2.31 -9.03
C ARG A 54 -9.74 2.69 -7.63
N ILE A 55 -11.01 3.12 -7.54
CA ILE A 55 -11.73 3.35 -6.28
C ILE A 55 -12.87 2.33 -6.18
N VAL A 56 -13.03 1.72 -5.00
CA VAL A 56 -14.12 0.78 -4.70
C VAL A 56 -14.59 0.98 -3.26
N PRO A 57 -15.88 0.72 -2.93
CA PRO A 57 -16.34 0.71 -1.55
C PRO A 57 -15.62 -0.33 -0.70
N LEU A 58 -15.28 0.02 0.56
CA LEU A 58 -14.55 -0.87 1.47
C LEU A 58 -15.30 -2.18 1.75
N ASP A 59 -16.62 -2.13 1.87
CA ASP A 59 -17.45 -3.32 2.06
C ASP A 59 -17.40 -4.29 0.86
N LYS A 60 -17.29 -3.76 -0.36
CA LYS A 60 -17.11 -4.56 -1.58
C LYS A 60 -15.71 -5.14 -1.65
N PHE A 61 -14.69 -4.32 -1.31
CA PHE A 61 -13.31 -4.77 -1.24
C PHE A 61 -13.13 -5.93 -0.25
N ALA A 62 -13.73 -5.83 0.94
CA ALA A 62 -13.62 -6.83 2.01
C ALA A 62 -14.22 -8.19 1.64
N LYS A 63 -15.15 -8.26 0.67
CA LYS A 63 -15.70 -9.55 0.20
C LYS A 63 -14.68 -10.44 -0.51
N HIS A 64 -13.64 -9.85 -1.09
CA HIS A 64 -12.63 -10.56 -1.90
C HIS A 64 -11.23 -10.49 -1.29
N ASN A 65 -11.04 -9.70 -0.23
CA ASN A 65 -9.75 -9.47 0.40
C ASN A 65 -9.85 -9.67 1.90
N ARG A 66 -8.94 -10.44 2.47
CA ARG A 66 -8.81 -10.52 3.92
C ARG A 66 -8.01 -9.32 4.43
N ILE A 67 -8.68 -8.37 5.03
CA ILE A 67 -8.05 -7.21 5.67
C ILE A 67 -7.24 -7.71 6.87
N VAL A 68 -5.96 -7.35 6.92
CA VAL A 68 -5.03 -7.67 8.00
C VAL A 68 -4.95 -6.53 8.99
N ALA A 69 -4.91 -5.30 8.49
CA ALA A 69 -4.91 -4.09 9.31
C ALA A 69 -5.38 -2.89 8.49
N ILE A 70 -6.02 -1.93 9.15
CA ILE A 70 -6.21 -0.56 8.69
C ILE A 70 -5.56 0.33 9.75
N VAL A 71 -4.57 1.10 9.34
CA VAL A 71 -3.71 1.88 10.23
C VAL A 71 -3.95 3.36 9.98
N ARG A 72 -4.14 4.13 11.04
CA ARG A 72 -4.14 5.59 10.97
C ARG A 72 -2.69 6.07 11.03
N PRO A 73 -2.16 6.71 9.97
CA PRO A 73 -0.83 7.29 9.99
C PRO A 73 -0.70 8.35 11.09
N ARG A 74 0.49 8.49 11.66
CA ARG A 74 0.76 9.51 12.69
C ARG A 74 0.61 10.94 12.13
N HIS A 75 0.93 11.13 10.86
CA HIS A 75 0.79 12.38 10.13
C HIS A 75 -0.27 12.24 9.04
N PRO A 76 -1.01 13.31 8.72
CA PRO A 76 -2.01 13.28 7.64
C PRO A 76 -1.38 12.90 6.29
N ILE A 77 -2.08 12.08 5.52
CA ILE A 77 -1.71 11.71 4.13
C ILE A 77 -2.77 12.13 3.11
N ASP A 78 -3.65 13.04 3.48
CA ASP A 78 -4.76 13.49 2.64
C ASP A 78 -4.29 14.18 1.34
N GLU A 79 -3.16 14.89 1.38
CA GLU A 79 -2.52 15.44 0.16
C GLU A 79 -2.04 14.31 -0.77
N GLY A 80 -1.51 13.23 -0.20
CA GLY A 80 -1.13 12.04 -0.95
C GLY A 80 -2.33 11.35 -1.59
N LEU A 81 -3.47 11.30 -0.88
CA LEU A 81 -4.73 10.79 -1.44
C LEU A 81 -5.19 11.65 -2.61
N ARG A 82 -5.14 13.00 -2.48
CA ARG A 82 -5.53 13.91 -3.57
C ARG A 82 -4.62 13.73 -4.79
N ALA A 83 -3.31 13.62 -4.59
CA ALA A 83 -2.37 13.36 -5.67
C ALA A 83 -2.64 12.01 -6.37
N ALA A 84 -3.16 11.02 -5.63
CA ALA A 84 -3.47 9.71 -6.17
C ALA A 84 -4.69 9.71 -7.13
N VAL A 85 -5.53 10.74 -7.11
CA VAL A 85 -6.66 10.88 -8.05
C VAL A 85 -6.16 10.93 -9.50
N ASP A 86 -5.00 11.55 -9.74
CA ASP A 86 -4.41 11.66 -11.08
C ASP A 86 -3.97 10.30 -11.66
N TRP A 87 -3.87 9.28 -10.82
CA TRP A 87 -3.49 7.92 -11.25
C TRP A 87 -4.70 7.04 -11.58
N LEU A 88 -5.92 7.53 -11.38
CA LEU A 88 -7.14 6.77 -11.71
C LEU A 88 -7.18 6.45 -13.22
N GLY A 89 -7.40 5.16 -13.51
CA GLY A 89 -7.38 4.67 -14.88
C GLY A 89 -5.99 4.35 -15.43
N GLU A 90 -4.90 4.61 -14.68
CA GLU A 90 -3.59 4.10 -15.06
C GLU A 90 -3.55 2.57 -15.01
N GLY A 91 -2.85 1.96 -15.97
CA GLY A 91 -2.72 0.51 -16.09
C GLY A 91 -1.88 -0.09 -14.94
N TYR A 92 -2.09 -1.37 -14.68
CA TYR A 92 -1.30 -2.13 -13.72
C TYR A 92 0.03 -2.58 -14.34
N ASP A 93 1.14 -2.40 -13.61
CA ASP A 93 2.46 -2.85 -14.06
C ASP A 93 2.70 -4.35 -13.78
N ALA A 94 2.14 -5.22 -14.62
CA ALA A 94 2.42 -6.65 -14.53
C ALA A 94 3.92 -6.98 -14.79
N PRO A 95 4.62 -6.39 -15.79
CA PRO A 95 6.06 -6.55 -15.95
C PRO A 95 6.85 -6.11 -14.73
N GLY A 96 6.50 -4.97 -14.12
CA GLY A 96 7.14 -4.49 -12.92
C GLY A 96 6.92 -5.40 -11.71
N LEU A 97 5.76 -6.08 -11.59
CA LEU A 97 5.53 -7.08 -10.56
C LEU A 97 6.49 -8.28 -10.70
N VAL A 98 6.75 -8.74 -11.93
CA VAL A 98 7.76 -9.77 -12.19
C VAL A 98 9.16 -9.26 -11.82
N GLY A 99 9.49 -8.02 -12.17
CA GLY A 99 10.74 -7.37 -11.77
C GLY A 99 10.89 -7.26 -10.26
N MET A 100 9.82 -6.91 -9.54
CA MET A 100 9.81 -6.87 -8.08
C MET A 100 9.99 -8.28 -7.48
N ALA A 101 9.31 -9.30 -8.01
CA ALA A 101 9.49 -10.67 -7.56
C ALA A 101 10.93 -11.18 -7.77
N LEU A 102 11.53 -10.86 -8.92
CA LEU A 102 12.93 -11.16 -9.22
C LEU A 102 13.88 -10.39 -8.29
N LEU A 103 13.61 -9.11 -8.04
CA LEU A 103 14.39 -8.30 -7.10
C LEU A 103 14.36 -8.87 -5.69
N LEU A 104 13.17 -9.30 -5.22
CA LEU A 104 13.00 -9.91 -3.90
C LEU A 104 13.70 -11.27 -3.82
N ALA A 105 13.61 -12.09 -4.87
CA ALA A 105 14.34 -13.35 -4.96
C ALA A 105 15.86 -13.11 -4.94
N PHE A 106 16.36 -12.10 -5.67
CA PHE A 106 17.77 -11.72 -5.69
C PHE A 106 18.23 -11.15 -4.34
N ARG A 107 17.37 -10.37 -3.64
CA ARG A 107 17.64 -9.90 -2.27
C ARG A 107 17.72 -11.05 -1.27
N ALA A 108 16.86 -12.07 -1.41
CA ALA A 108 16.90 -13.28 -0.59
C ALA A 108 18.18 -14.07 -0.81
N LEU A 109 18.69 -14.11 -2.06
CA LEU A 109 19.94 -14.78 -2.43
C LEU A 109 21.19 -13.98 -2.02
N ARG A 110 21.11 -12.65 -2.04
CA ARG A 110 22.22 -11.75 -1.70
C ARG A 110 21.77 -10.75 -0.64
N ARG A 111 22.05 -11.03 0.62
CA ARG A 111 21.80 -10.14 1.79
C ARG A 111 22.35 -8.70 1.67
N ARG A 112 22.91 -8.30 0.53
CA ARG A 112 23.59 -7.01 0.29
C ARG A 112 22.91 -6.04 -0.67
N ALA A 113 21.81 -6.40 -1.34
CA ALA A 113 21.22 -5.53 -2.37
C ALA A 113 20.14 -4.59 -1.81
N ARG A 114 20.46 -3.78 -0.81
CA ARG A 114 19.52 -2.78 -0.21
C ARG A 114 19.16 -1.61 -1.15
N ARG A 115 19.80 -1.48 -2.33
CA ARG A 115 19.63 -0.35 -3.27
C ARG A 115 19.32 -0.77 -4.71
N ALA A 116 18.94 -2.01 -4.96
CA ALA A 116 18.60 -2.40 -6.32
C ALA A 116 17.24 -1.78 -6.72
N ARG A 117 17.21 -1.04 -7.82
CA ARG A 117 15.99 -0.51 -8.44
C ARG A 117 15.23 -1.63 -9.16
N ASN A 118 13.94 -1.51 -9.24
CA ASN A 118 13.13 -2.37 -10.11
C ASN A 118 13.32 -1.93 -11.57
N LEU A 119 14.18 -2.65 -12.30
CA LEU A 119 14.58 -2.31 -13.68
C LEU A 119 13.43 -2.50 -14.69
N LEU A 120 12.35 -3.18 -14.29
CA LEU A 120 11.21 -3.47 -15.16
C LEU A 120 9.99 -2.59 -14.85
N ALA A 121 10.10 -1.66 -13.90
CA ALA A 121 9.00 -0.76 -13.57
C ALA A 121 8.64 0.13 -14.78
N SER A 122 7.38 0.10 -15.18
CA SER A 122 6.83 0.98 -16.19
C SER A 122 6.43 2.31 -15.56
N ARG A 123 6.74 3.44 -16.23
CA ARG A 123 6.34 4.76 -15.74
C ARG A 123 4.83 5.02 -15.75
N ARG A 124 4.06 4.15 -16.42
CA ARG A 124 2.60 4.29 -16.57
C ARG A 124 1.78 3.26 -15.79
N ALA A 125 2.43 2.38 -15.06
CA ALA A 125 1.76 1.34 -14.33
C ALA A 125 2.22 1.31 -12.88
N LEU A 126 1.29 1.15 -11.94
CA LEU A 126 1.49 1.26 -10.51
C LEU A 126 1.33 -0.08 -9.82
N PHE A 127 2.20 -0.34 -8.84
CA PHE A 127 1.97 -1.40 -7.86
C PHE A 127 1.12 -0.90 -6.68
N CYS A 128 0.48 -1.82 -6.00
CA CYS A 128 -0.28 -1.49 -4.80
C CYS A 128 0.57 -0.77 -3.73
N SER A 129 1.76 -1.27 -3.45
CA SER A 129 2.67 -0.63 -2.49
C SER A 129 3.34 0.62 -3.03
N GLU A 130 3.62 0.67 -4.33
CA GLU A 130 4.16 1.85 -4.98
C GLU A 130 3.18 3.02 -4.93
N ALA A 131 1.89 2.78 -5.17
CA ALA A 131 0.86 3.81 -5.08
C ALA A 131 0.82 4.44 -3.69
N VAL A 132 0.79 3.62 -2.62
CA VAL A 132 0.83 4.12 -1.24
C VAL A 132 2.14 4.86 -0.95
N ALA A 133 3.27 4.34 -1.41
CA ALA A 133 4.58 4.98 -1.21
C ALA A 133 4.68 6.32 -1.97
N ARG A 134 4.13 6.43 -3.18
CA ARG A 134 4.03 7.70 -3.93
C ARG A 134 3.13 8.70 -3.21
N ALA A 135 2.00 8.26 -2.64
CA ALA A 135 1.14 9.11 -1.82
C ALA A 135 1.90 9.66 -0.60
N CYS A 136 2.67 8.82 0.11
CA CYS A 136 3.53 9.25 1.21
C CYS A 136 4.58 10.28 0.76
N ARG A 137 5.17 10.10 -0.41
CA ARG A 137 6.13 11.08 -0.97
C ARG A 137 5.48 12.39 -1.37
N ALA A 138 4.27 12.34 -1.97
CA ALA A 138 3.54 13.54 -2.38
C ALA A 138 3.25 14.46 -1.19
N CYS A 139 2.89 13.91 -0.04
CA CYS A 139 2.69 14.67 1.19
C CYS A 139 3.95 14.83 2.05
N ARG A 140 5.14 14.45 1.55
CA ARG A 140 6.41 14.50 2.28
C ARG A 140 6.32 13.88 3.67
N TYR A 141 5.76 12.66 3.72
CA TYR A 141 5.48 11.98 4.98
C TYR A 141 6.75 11.85 5.85
N PRO A 142 6.76 12.33 7.09
CA PRO A 142 7.94 12.35 7.94
C PRO A 142 8.51 10.93 8.17
N GLY A 143 9.83 10.78 8.01
CA GLY A 143 10.52 9.50 8.20
C GLY A 143 10.32 8.47 7.08
N PHE A 144 9.50 8.77 6.08
CA PHE A 144 9.34 7.90 4.91
C PHE A 144 10.32 8.29 3.79
N ASP A 145 11.48 7.66 3.80
CA ASP A 145 12.58 7.89 2.81
C ASP A 145 12.80 6.64 1.95
N ARG A 146 11.72 6.04 1.44
CA ARG A 146 11.79 4.84 0.59
C ARG A 146 11.53 5.19 -0.86
N ASP A 147 12.24 4.51 -1.76
CA ASP A 147 11.94 4.56 -3.18
C ASP A 147 10.60 3.83 -3.43
N PRO A 148 9.57 4.51 -3.97
CA PRO A 148 8.27 3.88 -4.23
C PRO A 148 8.36 2.63 -5.09
N GLU A 149 9.19 2.64 -6.14
CA GLU A 149 9.37 1.52 -7.07
C GLU A 149 10.03 0.29 -6.40
N ALA A 150 10.73 0.48 -5.28
CA ALA A 150 11.38 -0.59 -4.53
C ALA A 150 10.66 -0.94 -3.22
N THR A 151 9.54 -0.26 -2.91
CA THR A 151 8.78 -0.44 -1.68
C THR A 151 7.82 -1.62 -1.81
N THR A 152 7.88 -2.56 -0.87
CA THR A 152 6.96 -3.70 -0.81
C THR A 152 5.81 -3.47 0.16
N PRO A 153 4.68 -4.21 0.06
CA PRO A 153 3.61 -4.15 1.06
C PRO A 153 4.11 -4.42 2.49
N GLN A 154 5.10 -5.31 2.65
CA GLN A 154 5.71 -5.59 3.96
C GLN A 154 6.53 -4.41 4.49
N ASP A 155 7.23 -3.68 3.63
CA ASP A 155 8.00 -2.50 4.04
C ASP A 155 7.07 -1.42 4.60
N LEU A 156 5.94 -1.17 3.93
CA LEU A 156 4.91 -0.23 4.39
C LEU A 156 4.27 -0.72 5.69
N TYR A 157 3.89 -2.00 5.74
CA TYR A 157 3.28 -2.58 6.93
C TYR A 157 4.18 -2.46 8.15
N ALA A 158 5.47 -2.79 8.01
CA ALA A 158 6.43 -2.68 9.10
C ALA A 158 6.63 -1.21 9.52
N PHE A 159 6.69 -0.27 8.58
CA PHE A 159 6.85 1.15 8.86
C PHE A 159 5.67 1.70 9.66
N PHE A 160 4.45 1.54 9.15
CA PHE A 160 3.26 2.10 9.79
C PHE A 160 2.87 1.35 11.08
N LEU A 161 3.18 0.06 11.20
CA LEU A 161 2.96 -0.67 12.44
C LEU A 161 3.93 -0.21 13.54
N ALA A 162 5.19 0.09 13.20
CA ALA A 162 6.16 0.62 14.15
C ALA A 162 5.72 1.99 14.70
N GLU A 163 5.08 2.84 13.88
CA GLU A 163 4.50 4.10 14.34
C GLU A 163 3.37 3.91 15.37
N GLN A 164 2.57 2.86 15.25
CA GLN A 164 1.50 2.56 16.21
C GLN A 164 2.05 2.13 17.56
N VAL A 165 3.13 1.36 17.59
CA VAL A 165 3.77 0.87 18.82
C VAL A 165 4.46 2.00 19.58
N GLY A 166 4.97 3.01 18.88
CA GLY A 166 5.63 4.19 19.47
C GLY A 166 4.70 5.32 19.92
N ALA A 167 3.38 5.20 19.69
CA ALA A 167 2.40 6.18 20.13
C ALA A 167 1.83 5.78 21.51
N PRO A 168 1.73 6.71 22.50
CA PRO A 168 0.97 6.44 23.71
C PRO A 168 -0.49 6.09 23.29
N SER A 169 -1.00 4.98 23.78
CA SER A 169 -2.34 4.49 23.48
C SER A 169 -3.37 5.55 23.83
N ALA A 170 -3.99 6.18 22.83
CA ALA A 170 -5.23 6.90 23.03
C ALA A 170 -6.33 5.86 23.32
N PRO A 171 -7.15 6.08 24.37
CA PRO A 171 -8.21 5.13 24.71
C PRO A 171 -9.18 5.01 23.51
N ALA A 172 -9.48 3.78 23.12
CA ALA A 172 -10.50 3.47 22.13
C ALA A 172 -11.85 3.95 22.67
N ALA A 173 -12.37 5.04 22.11
CA ALA A 173 -13.76 5.43 22.33
C ALA A 173 -14.62 4.58 21.38
N PHE A 174 -15.05 3.43 21.87
CA PHE A 174 -16.22 2.72 21.33
C PHE A 174 -17.40 3.04 22.23
N ALA A 175 -18.33 3.80 21.74
CA ALA A 175 -19.69 3.89 22.23
C ALA A 175 -20.63 3.79 21.03
#